data_9798c974ed6cc0f8f2029092ed053e0a
#
_entry.id   9798c974ed6cc0f8f2029092ed053e0a
#
_cell.length_a   1.000
_cell.length_b   1.000
_cell.length_c   1.000
_cell.angle_alpha   90.00
_cell.angle_beta   90.00
_cell.angle_gamma   90.00
#
_symmetry.space_group_name_H-M   'P 1'
#
loop_
_entity.id
_entity.type
_entity.pdbx_description
1 polymer ?
#
loop_
_entity_poly.entity_id
_entity_poly.type
_entity_poly.pdbx_seq_one_letter_code
_entity_poly.pdbx_strand_id
1 'polypeptide(L)'
;MHLLIALLIAAQSSTHLKVCGVDWHPFSYAKQGNLKEGISVEIHQEVAHRLGMSLTLLELPWGRCKQYVSNKLADGILDNAPLPGCYHPDLATAFYPLAAYVRTDSPLQTFSWEIAKGLKVGMVRGYDYTDNIQNFTGWKPIKAHSDKQLLLMLEKSRVDMIVLDYFSAPILSKELDVKIRVLTPFIDSTPLYLCLGKQKAELLPAYNKALHQMLDEGVLDRIYLRYLGEDYRTLKGKQEKMKAAQ
;
A
#
# COMPACT_ATOMS: atom_id res chain seq x y z
N MET A 1 15.13 58.55 23.65
CA MET A 1 15.90 57.30 23.58
C MET A 1 14.89 56.19 23.23
N HIS A 2 14.71 55.93 21.91
CA HIS A 2 13.73 54.97 21.40
C HIS A 2 14.43 53.65 21.14
N LEU A 3 14.07 52.64 21.93
CA LEU A 3 14.55 51.27 21.75
C LEU A 3 13.74 50.63 20.62
N LEU A 4 14.36 50.43 19.46
CA LEU A 4 13.84 49.62 18.36
C LEU A 4 14.05 48.14 18.72
N ILE A 5 12.98 47.44 19.11
CA ILE A 5 12.96 45.99 19.24
C ILE A 5 12.81 45.41 17.81
N ALA A 6 13.91 44.96 17.23
CA ALA A 6 13.89 44.23 16.00
C ALA A 6 13.36 42.78 16.28
N LEU A 7 12.12 42.51 15.87
CA LEU A 7 11.58 41.13 15.84
C LEU A 7 12.32 40.35 14.75
N LEU A 8 13.24 39.50 15.16
CA LEU A 8 13.81 38.47 14.27
C LEU A 8 12.74 37.40 14.02
N ILE A 9 12.01 37.52 12.93
CA ILE A 9 11.20 36.44 12.42
C ILE A 9 12.19 35.44 11.81
N ALA A 10 12.55 34.41 12.59
CA ALA A 10 13.26 33.24 12.04
C ALA A 10 12.35 32.58 11.00
N ALA A 11 12.66 32.72 9.74
CA ALA A 11 12.05 31.97 8.67
C ALA A 11 12.36 30.48 8.95
N GLN A 12 11.43 29.75 9.55
CA GLN A 12 11.52 28.30 9.67
C GLN A 12 11.46 27.76 8.25
N SER A 13 12.61 27.31 7.75
CA SER A 13 12.69 26.56 6.51
C SER A 13 11.81 25.32 6.68
N SER A 14 10.60 25.35 6.13
CA SER A 14 9.69 24.22 6.13
C SER A 14 10.39 23.05 5.44
N THR A 15 10.63 21.96 6.16
CA THR A 15 11.19 20.75 5.58
C THR A 15 10.24 20.22 4.51
N HIS A 16 10.74 20.06 3.28
CA HIS A 16 9.98 19.47 2.19
C HIS A 16 10.28 17.98 2.10
N LEU A 17 9.23 17.16 1.99
CA LEU A 17 9.32 15.72 1.78
C LEU A 17 8.67 15.37 0.43
N LYS A 18 9.45 14.75 -0.45
CA LYS A 18 9.01 14.29 -1.76
C LYS A 18 8.96 12.79 -1.79
N VAL A 19 7.77 12.22 -1.87
CA VAL A 19 7.52 10.77 -1.84
C VAL A 19 6.86 10.35 -3.15
N CYS A 20 7.14 9.17 -3.63
CA CYS A 20 6.43 8.58 -4.76
C CYS A 20 5.67 7.32 -4.35
N GLY A 21 4.66 6.98 -5.11
CA GLY A 21 3.83 5.79 -4.97
C GLY A 21 3.09 5.49 -6.25
N VAL A 22 2.18 4.53 -6.21
CA VAL A 22 1.34 4.13 -7.35
C VAL A 22 -0.11 4.52 -7.11
N ASP A 23 -0.90 4.55 -8.17
CA ASP A 23 -2.36 4.59 -8.09
C ASP A 23 -2.86 3.24 -7.57
N TRP A 24 -3.27 3.21 -6.30
CA TRP A 24 -3.67 1.98 -5.60
C TRP A 24 -4.89 2.22 -4.70
N HIS A 25 -6.05 1.98 -5.25
CA HIS A 25 -7.34 2.19 -4.57
C HIS A 25 -7.61 1.14 -3.49
N PRO A 26 -8.10 1.52 -2.31
CA PRO A 26 -8.48 2.86 -1.86
C PRO A 26 -7.38 3.63 -1.10
N PHE A 27 -6.13 3.16 -1.14
CA PHE A 27 -5.02 3.74 -0.37
C PHE A 27 -4.48 5.03 -0.99
N SER A 28 -4.43 5.09 -2.32
CA SER A 28 -3.99 6.27 -3.06
C SER A 28 -4.70 6.38 -4.42
N TYR A 29 -5.15 7.60 -4.73
CA TYR A 29 -5.81 7.94 -6.01
C TYR A 29 -4.98 8.96 -6.75
N ALA A 30 -4.62 8.64 -7.99
CA ALA A 30 -3.82 9.51 -8.84
C ALA A 30 -4.67 10.55 -9.56
N LYS A 31 -4.17 11.77 -9.62
CA LYS A 31 -4.73 12.86 -10.41
C LYS A 31 -3.60 13.75 -10.94
N GLN A 32 -3.47 13.84 -12.26
CA GLN A 32 -2.48 14.68 -12.93
C GLN A 32 -1.04 14.40 -12.45
N GLY A 33 -0.65 13.13 -12.38
CA GLY A 33 0.70 12.69 -11.99
C GLY A 33 1.05 12.83 -10.50
N ASN A 34 0.05 13.09 -9.64
CA ASN A 34 0.22 13.15 -8.20
C ASN A 34 -0.83 12.28 -7.50
N LEU A 35 -0.49 11.74 -6.33
CA LEU A 35 -1.44 11.10 -5.44
C LEU A 35 -2.13 12.18 -4.60
N LYS A 36 -3.47 12.27 -4.67
CA LYS A 36 -4.22 13.39 -4.09
C LYS A 36 -5.19 12.99 -3.00
N GLU A 37 -5.72 11.77 -3.04
CA GLU A 37 -6.75 11.26 -2.16
C GLU A 37 -6.43 9.81 -1.79
N GLY A 38 -7.07 9.28 -0.76
CA GLY A 38 -6.93 7.91 -0.30
C GLY A 38 -6.37 7.80 1.11
N ILE A 39 -6.48 6.60 1.68
CA ILE A 39 -6.12 6.33 3.09
C ILE A 39 -4.69 6.77 3.39
N SER A 40 -3.72 6.26 2.63
CA SER A 40 -2.30 6.56 2.86
C SER A 40 -1.98 8.02 2.58
N VAL A 41 -2.60 8.60 1.55
CA VAL A 41 -2.41 10.02 1.22
C VAL A 41 -2.85 10.90 2.38
N GLU A 42 -4.05 10.69 2.93
CA GLU A 42 -4.58 11.49 4.03
C GLU A 42 -3.77 11.31 5.33
N ILE A 43 -3.36 10.08 5.64
CA ILE A 43 -2.52 9.81 6.82
C ILE A 43 -1.22 10.60 6.73
N HIS A 44 -0.51 10.51 5.60
CA HIS A 44 0.79 11.16 5.48
C HIS A 44 0.71 12.67 5.29
N GLN A 45 -0.38 13.19 4.71
CA GLN A 45 -0.67 14.63 4.70
C GLN A 45 -0.91 15.16 6.12
N GLU A 46 -1.67 14.45 6.95
CA GLU A 46 -1.91 14.83 8.34
C GLU A 46 -0.62 14.80 9.17
N VAL A 47 0.23 13.76 8.98
CA VAL A 47 1.56 13.74 9.63
C VAL A 47 2.40 14.94 9.21
N ALA A 48 2.48 15.23 7.92
CA ALA A 48 3.24 16.38 7.42
C ALA A 48 2.72 17.70 7.99
N HIS A 49 1.39 17.87 8.05
CA HIS A 49 0.74 19.04 8.67
C HIS A 49 1.15 19.21 10.15
N ARG A 50 1.08 18.13 10.95
CA ARG A 50 1.49 18.16 12.38
C ARG A 50 2.95 18.49 12.59
N LEU A 51 3.80 18.12 11.65
CA LEU A 51 5.25 18.41 11.69
C LEU A 51 5.63 19.74 11.04
N GLY A 52 4.67 20.54 10.54
CA GLY A 52 4.95 21.78 9.83
C GLY A 52 5.75 21.58 8.56
N MET A 53 5.63 20.40 7.92
CA MET A 53 6.34 20.03 6.69
C MET A 53 5.45 20.20 5.47
N SER A 54 6.05 20.46 4.31
CA SER A 54 5.38 20.32 3.03
C SER A 54 5.60 18.93 2.46
N LEU A 55 4.55 18.33 1.84
CA LEU A 55 4.58 16.99 1.28
C LEU A 55 4.16 17.01 -0.19
N THR A 56 4.98 16.39 -1.05
CA THR A 56 4.62 16.10 -2.44
C THR A 56 4.54 14.60 -2.62
N LEU A 57 3.41 14.10 -3.10
CA LEU A 57 3.16 12.70 -3.39
C LEU A 57 3.06 12.52 -4.91
N LEU A 58 4.10 11.96 -5.53
CA LEU A 58 4.17 11.72 -6.97
C LEU A 58 3.56 10.37 -7.31
N GLU A 59 2.76 10.33 -8.36
CA GLU A 59 2.34 9.08 -8.99
C GLU A 59 3.41 8.64 -9.99
N LEU A 60 3.99 7.44 -9.78
CA LEU A 60 4.97 6.82 -10.67
C LEU A 60 4.73 5.31 -10.74
N PRO A 61 4.99 4.66 -11.88
CA PRO A 61 5.04 3.20 -11.94
C PRO A 61 6.02 2.66 -10.90
N TRP A 62 5.64 1.56 -10.22
CA TRP A 62 6.37 1.01 -9.05
C TRP A 62 7.90 0.91 -9.25
N GLY A 63 8.33 0.30 -10.36
CA GLY A 63 9.76 0.18 -10.66
C GLY A 63 10.46 1.54 -10.83
N ARG A 64 9.76 2.55 -11.38
CA ARG A 64 10.31 3.90 -11.52
C ARG A 64 10.39 4.61 -10.17
N CYS A 65 9.42 4.42 -9.29
CA CYS A 65 9.46 4.97 -7.94
C CYS A 65 10.67 4.42 -7.17
N LYS A 66 10.93 3.12 -7.20
CA LYS A 66 12.14 2.52 -6.62
C LYS A 66 13.43 3.16 -7.17
N GLN A 67 13.51 3.39 -8.49
CA GLN A 67 14.66 4.07 -9.11
C GLN A 67 14.80 5.55 -8.68
N TYR A 68 13.68 6.25 -8.50
CA TYR A 68 13.69 7.63 -8.04
C TYR A 68 14.30 7.76 -6.65
N VAL A 69 13.93 6.87 -5.73
CA VAL A 69 14.49 6.89 -4.36
C VAL A 69 15.96 6.46 -4.35
N SER A 70 16.35 5.43 -5.10
CA SER A 70 17.75 5.01 -5.20
C SER A 70 18.65 6.11 -5.78
N ASN A 71 18.12 6.90 -6.72
CA ASN A 71 18.81 8.04 -7.35
C ASN A 71 18.62 9.35 -6.56
N LYS A 72 18.00 9.34 -5.38
CA LYS A 72 17.73 10.52 -4.54
C LYS A 72 16.88 11.60 -5.23
N LEU A 73 16.07 11.22 -6.21
CA LEU A 73 15.10 12.09 -6.90
C LEU A 73 13.77 12.17 -6.14
N ALA A 74 13.52 11.23 -5.22
CA ALA A 74 12.49 11.24 -4.21
C ALA A 74 13.10 10.83 -2.86
N ASP A 75 12.47 11.27 -1.77
CA ASP A 75 12.92 11.03 -0.40
C ASP A 75 12.42 9.69 0.13
N GLY A 76 11.36 9.14 -0.45
CA GLY A 76 10.75 7.89 0.02
C GLY A 76 9.72 7.31 -0.93
N ILE A 77 9.22 6.12 -0.55
CA ILE A 77 8.18 5.37 -1.25
C ILE A 77 6.99 5.21 -0.31
N LEU A 78 5.80 5.52 -0.81
CA LEU A 78 4.54 5.30 -0.11
C LEU A 78 4.17 3.81 -0.17
N ASP A 79 3.65 3.28 0.93
CA ASP A 79 3.11 1.91 1.03
C ASP A 79 4.08 0.81 0.57
N ASN A 80 5.30 0.83 1.09
CA ASN A 80 6.32 -0.17 0.79
C ASN A 80 6.47 -1.19 1.92
N ALA A 81 6.77 -2.44 1.55
CA ALA A 81 7.17 -3.46 2.51
C ALA A 81 8.50 -3.09 3.19
N PRO A 82 8.75 -3.57 4.43
CA PRO A 82 10.00 -3.28 5.17
C PRO A 82 11.18 -4.07 4.57
N LEU A 83 11.75 -3.55 3.48
CA LEU A 83 12.90 -4.14 2.78
C LEU A 83 14.22 -3.53 3.26
N PRO A 84 15.37 -4.19 3.04
CA PRO A 84 16.68 -3.62 3.34
C PRO A 84 16.88 -2.25 2.69
N GLY A 85 17.37 -1.28 3.46
CA GLY A 85 17.56 0.11 3.02
C GLY A 85 16.31 0.99 3.13
N CYS A 86 15.19 0.44 3.56
CA CYS A 86 13.98 1.16 3.90
C CYS A 86 14.01 1.59 5.37
N TYR A 87 14.03 2.88 5.62
CA TYR A 87 13.88 3.47 6.94
C TYR A 87 12.42 3.86 7.13
N HIS A 88 11.69 3.13 7.96
CA HIS A 88 10.25 3.29 8.09
C HIS A 88 9.80 3.55 9.53
N PRO A 89 8.64 4.19 9.74
CA PRO A 89 8.00 4.28 11.04
C PRO A 89 7.74 2.89 11.64
N ASP A 90 7.55 2.83 12.94
CA ASP A 90 7.22 1.59 13.66
C ASP A 90 5.74 1.16 13.47
N LEU A 91 4.88 2.08 13.04
CA LEU A 91 3.46 1.83 12.77
C LEU A 91 3.20 1.70 11.26
N ALA A 92 2.70 0.55 10.84
CA ALA A 92 2.23 0.35 9.47
C ALA A 92 1.03 1.28 9.18
N THR A 93 1.01 1.91 8.03
CA THR A 93 -0.08 2.81 7.63
C THR A 93 -1.02 2.21 6.59
N ALA A 94 -0.61 1.13 5.96
CA ALA A 94 -1.43 0.33 5.06
C ALA A 94 -1.20 -1.17 5.27
N PHE A 95 -2.10 -1.97 4.72
CA PHE A 95 -2.02 -3.42 4.74
C PHE A 95 -2.28 -3.96 3.34
N TYR A 96 -1.53 -4.98 2.95
CA TYR A 96 -1.62 -5.62 1.64
C TYR A 96 -2.01 -7.09 1.81
N PRO A 97 -3.31 -7.38 2.10
CA PRO A 97 -3.79 -8.75 2.18
C PRO A 97 -3.99 -9.30 0.76
N LEU A 98 -3.29 -10.37 0.45
CA LEU A 98 -3.36 -11.08 -0.82
C LEU A 98 -4.37 -12.21 -0.75
N ALA A 99 -5.27 -12.24 -1.70
CA ALA A 99 -6.28 -13.27 -1.83
C ALA A 99 -6.26 -13.90 -3.23
N ALA A 100 -6.71 -15.15 -3.29
CA ALA A 100 -7.00 -15.82 -4.54
C ALA A 100 -8.40 -15.45 -5.03
N TYR A 101 -8.52 -15.10 -6.29
CA TYR A 101 -9.79 -14.82 -6.94
C TYR A 101 -10.01 -15.74 -8.13
N VAL A 102 -11.25 -16.17 -8.28
CA VAL A 102 -11.72 -16.98 -9.41
C VAL A 102 -12.96 -16.34 -10.02
N ARG A 103 -13.35 -16.80 -11.20
CA ARG A 103 -14.66 -16.45 -11.76
C ARG A 103 -15.77 -17.00 -10.87
N THR A 104 -16.92 -16.35 -10.89
CA THR A 104 -18.08 -16.77 -10.07
C THR A 104 -18.61 -18.16 -10.39
N ASP A 105 -18.41 -18.64 -11.63
CA ASP A 105 -18.80 -19.98 -12.09
C ASP A 105 -17.72 -21.06 -11.84
N SER A 106 -16.59 -20.70 -11.23
CA SER A 106 -15.50 -21.64 -10.91
C SER A 106 -15.96 -22.69 -9.90
N PRO A 107 -15.59 -23.98 -10.06
CA PRO A 107 -15.87 -25.04 -9.09
C PRO A 107 -15.05 -24.89 -7.80
N LEU A 108 -13.96 -24.11 -7.80
CA LEU A 108 -13.09 -23.90 -6.64
C LEU A 108 -13.84 -23.09 -5.58
N GLN A 109 -13.96 -23.61 -4.35
CA GLN A 109 -14.70 -22.96 -3.25
C GLN A 109 -13.77 -22.33 -2.21
N THR A 110 -12.60 -22.92 -2.00
CA THR A 110 -11.61 -22.49 -1.01
C THR A 110 -10.23 -22.43 -1.62
N PHE A 111 -9.34 -21.67 -0.96
CA PHE A 111 -7.93 -21.66 -1.29
C PHE A 111 -7.17 -22.68 -0.42
N SER A 112 -6.30 -23.45 -1.05
CA SER A 112 -5.18 -24.13 -0.40
C SER A 112 -4.05 -24.28 -1.42
N TRP A 113 -2.83 -24.42 -0.93
CA TRP A 113 -1.67 -24.66 -1.78
C TRP A 113 -1.80 -25.97 -2.59
N GLU A 114 -2.48 -26.98 -2.02
CA GLU A 114 -2.76 -28.24 -2.69
C GLU A 114 -3.72 -28.07 -3.88
N ILE A 115 -4.83 -27.34 -3.66
CA ILE A 115 -5.80 -27.03 -4.71
C ILE A 115 -5.18 -26.20 -5.83
N ALA A 116 -4.23 -25.33 -5.49
CA ALA A 116 -3.56 -24.45 -6.46
C ALA A 116 -2.58 -25.19 -7.38
N LYS A 117 -2.20 -26.44 -7.08
CA LYS A 117 -1.26 -27.23 -7.91
C LYS A 117 -1.80 -27.44 -9.32
N GLY A 118 -0.94 -27.20 -10.30
CA GLY A 118 -1.23 -27.36 -11.72
C GLY A 118 -2.06 -26.23 -12.36
N LEU A 119 -2.67 -25.34 -11.55
CA LEU A 119 -3.48 -24.22 -12.05
C LEU A 119 -2.60 -23.17 -12.75
N LYS A 120 -3.17 -22.50 -13.75
CA LYS A 120 -2.62 -21.26 -14.32
C LYS A 120 -2.99 -20.11 -13.41
N VAL A 121 -2.00 -19.58 -12.67
CA VAL A 121 -2.22 -18.51 -11.70
C VAL A 121 -1.68 -17.19 -12.22
N GLY A 122 -2.57 -16.21 -12.38
CA GLY A 122 -2.22 -14.87 -12.82
C GLY A 122 -1.62 -14.04 -11.69
N MET A 123 -0.50 -13.36 -11.98
CA MET A 123 0.22 -12.47 -11.06
C MET A 123 0.73 -11.25 -11.82
N VAL A 124 0.87 -10.10 -11.16
CA VAL A 124 1.41 -8.88 -11.78
C VAL A 124 2.93 -8.91 -11.76
N ARG A 125 3.53 -8.56 -12.89
CA ARG A 125 4.98 -8.48 -13.03
C ARG A 125 5.55 -7.33 -12.21
N GLY A 126 6.59 -7.61 -11.41
CA GLY A 126 7.29 -6.60 -10.65
C GLY A 126 6.64 -6.25 -9.30
N TYR A 127 5.51 -6.87 -8.94
CA TYR A 127 4.98 -6.77 -7.58
C TYR A 127 5.82 -7.60 -6.62
N ASP A 128 5.95 -7.09 -5.40
CA ASP A 128 6.66 -7.76 -4.31
C ASP A 128 5.66 -8.68 -3.58
N TYR A 129 5.54 -9.91 -4.08
CA TYR A 129 4.76 -10.96 -3.41
C TYR A 129 5.55 -11.53 -2.24
N THR A 130 4.86 -12.11 -1.27
CA THR A 130 5.50 -12.78 -0.13
C THR A 130 6.27 -14.02 -0.54
N ASP A 131 7.20 -14.48 0.30
CA ASP A 131 8.04 -15.64 0.02
C ASP A 131 7.22 -16.89 -0.25
N ASN A 132 6.11 -17.10 0.47
CA ASN A 132 5.20 -18.23 0.26
C ASN A 132 4.66 -18.27 -1.17
N ILE A 133 4.29 -17.11 -1.72
CA ILE A 133 3.78 -16.99 -3.09
C ILE A 133 4.90 -17.10 -4.11
N GLN A 134 6.04 -16.45 -3.87
CA GLN A 134 7.16 -16.41 -4.82
C GLN A 134 7.83 -17.77 -4.98
N ASN A 135 7.97 -18.52 -3.88
CA ASN A 135 8.67 -19.79 -3.84
C ASN A 135 7.77 -21.01 -4.13
N PHE A 136 6.45 -20.83 -4.24
CA PHE A 136 5.56 -21.91 -4.54
C PHE A 136 5.67 -22.33 -6.02
N THR A 137 6.16 -23.53 -6.25
CA THR A 137 6.40 -24.10 -7.58
C THR A 137 5.25 -24.98 -8.09
N GLY A 138 4.20 -25.16 -7.27
CA GLY A 138 3.10 -26.09 -7.60
C GLY A 138 2.18 -25.58 -8.72
N TRP A 139 2.02 -24.28 -8.88
CA TRP A 139 1.19 -23.67 -9.94
C TRP A 139 1.98 -23.28 -11.19
N LYS A 140 1.27 -22.88 -12.24
CA LYS A 140 1.84 -22.33 -13.48
C LYS A 140 1.66 -20.81 -13.47
N PRO A 141 2.67 -20.00 -13.09
CA PRO A 141 2.52 -18.57 -12.97
C PRO A 141 2.42 -17.90 -14.34
N ILE A 142 1.39 -17.10 -14.55
CA ILE A 142 1.17 -16.27 -15.73
C ILE A 142 1.33 -14.80 -15.34
N LYS A 143 2.29 -14.11 -15.92
CA LYS A 143 2.58 -12.71 -15.57
C LYS A 143 1.83 -11.72 -16.47
N ALA A 144 1.10 -10.80 -15.85
CA ALA A 144 0.43 -9.66 -16.49
C ALA A 144 1.15 -8.34 -16.17
N HIS A 145 0.77 -7.27 -16.84
CA HIS A 145 1.35 -5.94 -16.62
C HIS A 145 0.60 -5.11 -15.56
N SER A 146 -0.66 -5.50 -15.24
CA SER A 146 -1.50 -4.78 -14.28
C SER A 146 -2.60 -5.69 -13.72
N ASP A 147 -3.19 -5.26 -12.60
CA ASP A 147 -4.35 -5.91 -11.97
C ASP A 147 -5.54 -5.95 -12.93
N LYS A 148 -5.80 -4.84 -13.66
CA LYS A 148 -6.87 -4.78 -14.67
C LYS A 148 -6.68 -5.84 -15.78
N GLN A 149 -5.44 -6.03 -16.23
CA GLN A 149 -5.16 -7.09 -17.21
C GLN A 149 -5.40 -8.48 -16.62
N LEU A 150 -5.06 -8.72 -15.35
CA LEU A 150 -5.34 -10.00 -14.69
C LEU A 150 -6.83 -10.32 -14.63
N LEU A 151 -7.65 -9.34 -14.25
CA LEU A 151 -9.11 -9.48 -14.22
C LEU A 151 -9.67 -9.85 -15.60
N LEU A 152 -9.24 -9.17 -16.66
CA LEU A 152 -9.66 -9.49 -18.03
C LEU A 152 -9.15 -10.87 -18.51
N MET A 153 -7.97 -11.29 -18.05
CA MET A 153 -7.45 -12.64 -18.36
C MET A 153 -8.26 -13.71 -17.63
N LEU A 154 -8.66 -13.48 -16.39
CA LEU A 154 -9.52 -14.37 -15.62
C LEU A 154 -10.90 -14.51 -16.27
N GLU A 155 -11.53 -13.41 -16.64
CA GLU A 155 -12.80 -13.37 -17.34
C GLU A 155 -12.77 -14.25 -18.62
N LYS A 156 -11.70 -14.13 -19.41
CA LYS A 156 -11.49 -14.87 -20.67
C LYS A 156 -10.91 -16.27 -20.47
N SER A 157 -10.91 -16.81 -19.26
CA SER A 157 -10.39 -18.14 -18.92
C SER A 157 -8.95 -18.39 -19.40
N ARG A 158 -8.14 -17.34 -19.53
CA ARG A 158 -6.71 -17.45 -19.85
C ARG A 158 -5.88 -17.87 -18.63
N VAL A 159 -6.41 -17.63 -17.46
CA VAL A 159 -5.92 -18.10 -16.15
C VAL A 159 -7.07 -18.72 -15.37
N ASP A 160 -6.77 -19.67 -14.50
CA ASP A 160 -7.76 -20.37 -13.67
C ASP A 160 -8.05 -19.61 -12.38
N MET A 161 -7.05 -18.89 -11.88
CA MET A 161 -7.06 -18.14 -10.64
C MET A 161 -6.12 -16.93 -10.76
N ILE A 162 -6.38 -15.86 -10.04
CA ILE A 162 -5.48 -14.70 -9.92
C ILE A 162 -5.20 -14.39 -8.46
N VAL A 163 -4.02 -13.86 -8.17
CA VAL A 163 -3.63 -13.37 -6.85
C VAL A 163 -3.63 -11.85 -6.90
N LEU A 164 -4.55 -11.24 -6.16
CA LEU A 164 -4.69 -9.80 -6.08
C LEU A 164 -4.89 -9.33 -4.62
N ASP A 165 -4.69 -8.04 -4.42
CA ASP A 165 -5.03 -7.36 -3.19
C ASP A 165 -6.54 -7.46 -2.90
N TYR A 166 -6.86 -7.75 -1.64
CA TYR A 166 -8.24 -7.93 -1.19
C TYR A 166 -9.08 -6.65 -1.27
N PHE A 167 -8.49 -5.48 -1.06
CA PHE A 167 -9.22 -4.22 -1.06
C PHE A 167 -9.43 -3.67 -2.48
N SER A 168 -8.42 -3.75 -3.33
CA SER A 168 -8.48 -3.20 -4.68
C SER A 168 -9.23 -4.09 -5.68
N ALA A 169 -9.14 -5.41 -5.54
CA ALA A 169 -9.74 -6.34 -6.51
C ALA A 169 -11.26 -6.15 -6.69
N PRO A 170 -12.10 -5.99 -5.64
CA PRO A 170 -13.52 -5.72 -5.82
C PRO A 170 -13.82 -4.39 -6.50
N ILE A 171 -13.01 -3.36 -6.25
CA ILE A 171 -13.16 -2.04 -6.86
C ILE A 171 -12.91 -2.14 -8.36
N LEU A 172 -11.76 -2.71 -8.75
CA LEU A 172 -11.38 -2.90 -10.14
C LEU A 172 -12.31 -3.85 -10.89
N SER A 173 -12.78 -4.90 -10.22
CA SER A 173 -13.77 -5.85 -10.74
C SER A 173 -15.08 -5.12 -11.14
N LYS A 174 -15.55 -4.22 -10.27
CA LYS A 174 -16.74 -3.40 -10.53
C LYS A 174 -16.51 -2.41 -11.68
N GLU A 175 -15.35 -1.75 -11.72
CA GLU A 175 -14.98 -0.80 -12.79
C GLU A 175 -14.96 -1.47 -14.18
N LEU A 176 -14.51 -2.74 -14.23
CA LEU A 176 -14.37 -3.49 -15.48
C LEU A 176 -15.58 -4.37 -15.81
N ASP A 177 -16.60 -4.39 -14.94
CA ASP A 177 -17.75 -5.31 -15.00
C ASP A 177 -17.34 -6.79 -15.07
N VAL A 178 -16.22 -7.15 -14.46
CA VAL A 178 -15.72 -8.52 -14.37
C VAL A 178 -16.18 -9.18 -13.08
N LYS A 179 -16.93 -10.25 -13.14
CA LYS A 179 -17.48 -10.93 -11.96
C LYS A 179 -16.44 -11.91 -11.38
N ILE A 180 -16.01 -11.63 -10.16
CA ILE A 180 -15.05 -12.44 -9.42
C ILE A 180 -15.61 -12.91 -8.09
N ARG A 181 -15.02 -13.96 -7.55
CA ARG A 181 -15.26 -14.46 -6.19
C ARG A 181 -13.93 -14.71 -5.50
N VAL A 182 -13.81 -14.22 -4.27
CA VAL A 182 -12.65 -14.46 -3.42
C VAL A 182 -12.70 -15.90 -2.89
N LEU A 183 -11.56 -16.56 -2.80
CA LEU A 183 -11.36 -17.81 -2.09
C LEU A 183 -10.79 -17.54 -0.70
N THR A 184 -11.26 -18.27 0.30
CA THR A 184 -10.76 -18.21 1.68
C THR A 184 -10.07 -19.51 2.05
N PRO A 185 -9.07 -19.48 2.97
CA PRO A 185 -8.49 -18.31 3.63
C PRO A 185 -7.70 -17.42 2.66
N PHE A 186 -7.34 -16.21 3.11
CA PHE A 186 -6.39 -15.36 2.39
C PHE A 186 -5.04 -16.05 2.29
N ILE A 187 -4.29 -15.72 1.24
CA ILE A 187 -3.00 -16.38 0.98
C ILE A 187 -1.94 -15.85 1.95
N ASP A 188 -1.87 -14.51 2.09
CA ASP A 188 -0.88 -13.84 2.92
C ASP A 188 -1.27 -12.38 3.18
N SER A 189 -0.52 -11.68 4.03
CA SER A 189 -0.67 -10.24 4.23
C SER A 189 0.64 -9.59 4.65
N THR A 190 0.92 -8.41 4.06
CA THR A 190 2.11 -7.62 4.35
C THR A 190 1.72 -6.27 4.92
N PRO A 191 2.26 -5.87 6.10
CA PRO A 191 2.15 -4.49 6.57
C PRO A 191 3.00 -3.58 5.69
N LEU A 192 2.47 -2.41 5.34
CA LEU A 192 3.14 -1.44 4.49
C LEU A 192 3.37 -0.13 5.24
N TYR A 193 4.45 0.54 4.88
CA TYR A 193 4.96 1.71 5.57
C TYR A 193 5.36 2.81 4.57
N LEU A 194 5.42 4.04 5.04
CA LEU A 194 6.25 5.04 4.36
C LEU A 194 7.71 4.63 4.51
N CYS A 195 8.34 4.30 3.41
CA CYS A 195 9.75 3.95 3.35
C CYS A 195 10.58 5.15 2.99
N LEU A 196 11.36 5.68 3.91
CA LEU A 196 12.27 6.79 3.69
C LEU A 196 13.65 6.29 3.26
N GLY A 197 14.30 7.05 2.38
CA GLY A 197 15.73 6.88 2.13
C GLY A 197 16.57 7.31 3.33
N LYS A 198 17.81 6.84 3.40
CA LYS A 198 18.75 7.12 4.51
C LYS A 198 18.87 8.63 4.82
N GLN A 199 18.81 9.49 3.79
CA GLN A 199 18.94 10.95 3.92
C GLN A 199 17.77 11.63 4.67
N LYS A 200 16.69 10.89 4.94
CA LYS A 200 15.51 11.39 5.68
C LYS A 200 15.20 10.55 6.92
N ALA A 201 16.07 9.61 7.28
CA ALA A 201 15.86 8.74 8.43
C ALA A 201 15.79 9.51 9.76
N GLU A 202 16.39 10.70 9.84
CA GLU A 202 16.32 11.59 11.00
C GLU A 202 14.89 12.10 11.29
N LEU A 203 13.97 12.01 10.35
CA LEU A 203 12.56 12.38 10.54
C LEU A 203 11.77 11.33 11.34
N LEU A 204 12.25 10.08 11.41
CA LEU A 204 11.48 8.96 11.99
C LEU A 204 11.02 9.18 13.43
N PRO A 205 11.82 9.71 14.38
CA PRO A 205 11.35 9.91 15.73
C PRO A 205 10.14 10.86 15.82
N ALA A 206 10.17 11.98 15.07
CA ALA A 206 9.06 12.93 15.03
C ALA A 206 7.85 12.34 14.27
N TYR A 207 8.12 11.60 13.20
CA TYR A 207 7.11 10.91 12.39
C TYR A 207 6.35 9.86 13.20
N ASN A 208 7.06 9.00 13.94
CA ASN A 208 6.48 8.01 14.84
C ASN A 208 5.60 8.67 15.90
N LYS A 209 6.12 9.73 16.55
CA LYS A 209 5.34 10.47 17.54
C LYS A 209 4.01 10.98 16.97
N ALA A 210 4.03 11.56 15.77
CA ALA A 210 2.82 12.05 15.12
C ALA A 210 1.84 10.92 14.77
N LEU A 211 2.32 9.80 14.24
CA LEU A 211 1.49 8.63 13.94
C LEU A 211 0.84 8.03 15.19
N HIS A 212 1.59 7.88 16.29
CA HIS A 212 1.04 7.38 17.55
C HIS A 212 0.00 8.35 18.14
N GLN A 213 0.23 9.66 18.08
CA GLN A 213 -0.77 10.63 18.47
C GLN A 213 -2.05 10.51 17.62
N MET A 214 -1.92 10.35 16.30
CA MET A 214 -3.07 10.13 15.43
C MET A 214 -3.81 8.83 15.75
N LEU A 215 -3.09 7.77 16.12
CA LEU A 215 -3.69 6.52 16.58
C LEU A 215 -4.48 6.73 17.87
N ASP A 216 -3.87 7.37 18.88
CA ASP A 216 -4.48 7.60 20.19
C ASP A 216 -5.73 8.49 20.09
N GLU A 217 -5.70 9.51 19.22
CA GLU A 217 -6.82 10.41 18.91
C GLU A 217 -7.89 9.75 18.02
N GLY A 218 -7.70 8.51 17.56
CA GLY A 218 -8.60 7.80 16.66
C GLY A 218 -8.66 8.38 15.25
N VAL A 219 -7.66 9.15 14.82
CA VAL A 219 -7.61 9.74 13.47
C VAL A 219 -7.47 8.65 12.42
N LEU A 220 -6.58 7.66 12.66
CA LEU A 220 -6.40 6.53 11.75
C LEU A 220 -7.69 5.73 11.61
N ASP A 221 -8.41 5.47 12.71
CA ASP A 221 -9.67 4.75 12.68
C ASP A 221 -10.72 5.47 11.84
N ARG A 222 -10.85 6.80 12.00
CA ARG A 222 -11.81 7.60 11.21
C ARG A 222 -11.48 7.61 9.73
N ILE A 223 -10.20 7.68 9.35
CA ILE A 223 -9.80 7.63 7.94
C ILE A 223 -10.18 6.27 7.36
N TYR A 224 -9.79 5.18 8.01
CA TYR A 224 -10.08 3.83 7.56
C TYR A 224 -11.58 3.53 7.46
N LEU A 225 -12.37 3.89 8.48
CA LEU A 225 -13.83 3.75 8.47
C LEU A 225 -14.48 4.42 7.25
N ARG A 226 -14.01 5.59 6.84
CA ARG A 226 -14.55 6.34 5.71
C ARG A 226 -14.33 5.65 4.36
N TYR A 227 -13.18 5.00 4.18
CA TYR A 227 -12.84 4.35 2.92
C TYR A 227 -13.24 2.87 2.86
N LEU A 228 -13.13 2.15 3.97
CA LEU A 228 -13.28 0.69 4.02
C LEU A 228 -14.50 0.23 4.83
N GLY A 229 -15.14 1.13 5.59
CA GLY A 229 -16.22 0.75 6.51
C GLY A 229 -15.73 -0.05 7.73
N GLU A 230 -14.43 -0.18 7.93
CA GLU A 230 -13.77 -0.84 9.04
C GLU A 230 -12.63 0.02 9.59
N ASP A 231 -12.45 0.07 10.91
CA ASP A 231 -11.43 0.89 11.54
C ASP A 231 -10.03 0.27 11.45
N TYR A 232 -9.01 1.12 11.60
CA TYR A 232 -7.60 0.75 11.51
C TYR A 232 -7.20 -0.32 12.54
N ARG A 233 -7.62 -0.18 13.81
CA ARG A 233 -7.27 -1.12 14.88
C ARG A 233 -7.82 -2.51 14.63
N THR A 234 -9.06 -2.59 14.18
CA THR A 234 -9.70 -3.86 13.81
C THR A 234 -8.96 -4.54 12.65
N LEU A 235 -8.65 -3.80 11.59
CA LEU A 235 -7.88 -4.34 10.46
C LEU A 235 -6.48 -4.78 10.87
N LYS A 236 -5.76 -3.97 11.65
CA LYS A 236 -4.44 -4.32 12.20
C LYS A 236 -4.50 -5.63 12.98
N GLY A 237 -5.47 -5.77 13.88
CA GLY A 237 -5.64 -7.01 14.67
C GLY A 237 -5.95 -8.24 13.81
N LYS A 238 -6.71 -8.10 12.71
CA LYS A 238 -6.92 -9.19 11.75
C LYS A 238 -5.62 -9.59 11.05
N GLN A 239 -4.80 -8.62 10.64
CA GLN A 239 -3.51 -8.86 9.98
C GLN A 239 -2.53 -9.61 10.91
N GLU A 240 -2.44 -9.20 12.18
CA GLU A 240 -1.60 -9.85 13.19
C GLU A 240 -2.01 -11.30 13.41
N LYS A 241 -3.33 -11.58 13.48
CA LYS A 241 -3.85 -12.96 13.62
C LYS A 241 -3.55 -13.82 12.38
N MET A 242 -3.67 -13.27 11.18
CA MET A 242 -3.34 -14.00 9.96
C MET A 242 -1.86 -14.39 9.92
N LYS A 243 -0.97 -13.50 10.35
CA LYS A 243 0.47 -13.75 10.41
C LYS A 243 0.86 -14.79 11.46
N ALA A 244 0.13 -14.84 12.58
CA ALA A 244 0.36 -15.82 13.65
C ALA A 244 -0.17 -17.23 13.29
N ALA A 245 -1.02 -17.36 12.29
CA ALA A 245 -1.62 -18.62 11.83
C ALA A 245 -0.84 -19.31 10.69
N GLN A 246 0.22 -18.67 10.19
CA GLN A 246 1.12 -19.18 9.15
C GLN A 246 2.38 -19.83 9.75
#